data_c98b556b18b1eb017c2ebac892614e70
#
_entry.id   c98b556b18b1eb017c2ebac892614e70
#
_cell.length_a   1.000
_cell.length_b   1.000
_cell.length_c   1.000
_cell.angle_alpha   90.00
_cell.angle_beta   90.00
_cell.angle_gamma   90.00
#
_symmetry.space_group_name_H-M   'P 1'
#
loop_
_entity.id
_entity.type
_entity.pdbx_description
1 polymer ?
#
loop_
_entity_poly.entity_id
_entity_poly.type
_entity_poly.pdbx_seq_one_letter_code
_entity_poly.pdbx_strand_id
1 'polypeptide(L)'
;REFKITDFETYSLRIDVKPEKAIQMTDVDTWPLPMLLAQFDDSEAKAEVFWRICWPIAALNLVLIAIPLSFTNPRAGRSLNMIVALLLFVLYLNGISVGETWVRQNTLSLPVALVVLNGAFFIFGCVLFLRRTVLQRWLPVWMSIGYWRTRGHR
;
A
#
# COMPACT_ATOMS: atom_id res chain seq x y z
N ARG A 1 5.88 -59.22 -5.14
CA ARG A 1 6.29 -57.84 -5.64
C ARG A 1 7.12 -58.08 -6.87
N GLU A 2 6.53 -57.87 -8.04
CA GLU A 2 7.24 -57.97 -9.32
C GLU A 2 7.96 -56.64 -9.57
N PHE A 3 9.28 -56.68 -9.69
CA PHE A 3 10.07 -55.52 -10.10
C PHE A 3 10.17 -55.56 -11.63
N LYS A 4 9.64 -54.55 -12.29
CA LYS A 4 9.78 -54.36 -13.73
C LYS A 4 11.02 -53.52 -13.98
N ILE A 5 12.11 -54.19 -14.39
CA ILE A 5 13.33 -53.51 -14.81
C ILE A 5 13.17 -53.20 -16.30
N THR A 6 13.21 -51.94 -16.64
CA THR A 6 13.13 -51.45 -18.02
C THR A 6 14.50 -50.85 -18.36
N ASP A 7 15.25 -51.49 -19.23
CA ASP A 7 16.50 -50.99 -19.77
C ASP A 7 16.20 -50.01 -20.91
N PHE A 8 16.74 -48.81 -20.80
CA PHE A 8 16.62 -47.79 -21.83
C PHE A 8 17.98 -47.53 -22.48
N GLU A 9 18.10 -47.79 -23.76
CA GLU A 9 19.27 -47.42 -24.55
C GLU A 9 19.35 -45.90 -24.84
N THR A 10 18.22 -45.25 -24.94
CA THR A 10 18.12 -43.79 -25.12
C THR A 10 16.92 -43.23 -24.40
N TYR A 11 17.13 -42.27 -23.53
CA TYR A 11 16.09 -41.49 -22.87
C TYR A 11 16.05 -40.09 -23.46
N SER A 12 15.06 -39.80 -24.31
CA SER A 12 14.83 -38.47 -24.82
C SER A 12 13.84 -37.77 -23.88
N LEU A 13 14.34 -36.88 -23.03
CA LEU A 13 13.52 -35.97 -22.26
C LEU A 13 13.12 -34.84 -23.19
N ARG A 14 11.89 -34.89 -23.71
CA ARG A 14 11.31 -33.73 -24.38
C ARG A 14 11.01 -32.71 -23.32
N ILE A 15 11.97 -31.83 -23.04
CA ILE A 15 11.70 -30.60 -22.31
C ILE A 15 10.85 -29.79 -23.28
N ASP A 16 9.54 -29.87 -23.11
CA ASP A 16 8.62 -28.91 -23.70
C ASP A 16 8.87 -27.60 -22.95
N VAL A 17 9.97 -26.95 -23.31
CA VAL A 17 10.14 -25.54 -23.03
C VAL A 17 9.00 -24.93 -23.85
N LYS A 18 7.83 -24.74 -23.21
CA LYS A 18 6.90 -23.69 -23.64
C LYS A 18 7.80 -22.57 -24.07
N PRO A 19 7.83 -22.15 -25.36
CA PRO A 19 8.66 -21.02 -25.72
C PRO A 19 8.29 -19.98 -24.69
N GLU A 20 9.25 -19.79 -23.75
CA GLU A 20 9.13 -18.78 -22.72
C GLU A 20 8.65 -17.63 -23.54
N LYS A 21 7.42 -17.17 -23.26
CA LYS A 21 6.74 -16.18 -24.05
C LYS A 21 7.82 -15.24 -24.43
N ALA A 22 8.28 -15.31 -25.70
CA ALA A 22 9.45 -14.59 -26.16
C ALA A 22 9.21 -13.24 -25.56
N ILE A 23 10.17 -12.70 -24.77
CA ILE A 23 9.99 -11.50 -23.98
C ILE A 23 9.27 -10.56 -24.94
N GLN A 24 7.99 -10.79 -25.07
CA GLN A 24 7.15 -9.98 -25.90
C GLN A 24 7.14 -8.75 -25.04
N MET A 25 7.48 -7.62 -25.62
CA MET A 25 7.23 -6.30 -25.04
C MET A 25 5.73 -6.14 -24.71
N THR A 26 5.08 -7.20 -24.38
CA THR A 26 3.67 -7.41 -24.07
C THR A 26 3.46 -7.36 -22.56
N ASP A 27 4.53 -7.44 -21.76
CA ASP A 27 4.44 -7.25 -20.32
C ASP A 27 4.36 -5.74 -20.07
N VAL A 28 3.14 -5.27 -19.84
CA VAL A 28 2.80 -3.86 -19.62
C VAL A 28 3.68 -3.24 -18.52
N ASP A 29 4.14 -4.06 -17.58
CA ASP A 29 5.02 -3.68 -16.48
C ASP A 29 6.40 -3.16 -16.96
N THR A 30 6.83 -3.54 -18.16
CA THR A 30 8.12 -3.10 -18.73
C THR A 30 8.01 -1.86 -19.61
N TRP A 31 6.79 -1.42 -19.91
CA TRP A 31 6.58 -0.30 -20.82
C TRP A 31 7.02 1.03 -20.23
N PRO A 32 7.68 1.87 -21.01
CA PRO A 32 8.00 3.24 -20.59
C PRO A 32 6.70 4.06 -20.43
N LEU A 33 6.71 5.01 -19.50
CA LEU A 33 5.55 5.85 -19.18
C LEU A 33 4.86 6.48 -20.40
N PRO A 34 5.59 7.02 -21.41
CA PRO A 34 4.95 7.58 -22.61
C PRO A 34 4.13 6.56 -23.41
N MET A 35 4.57 5.29 -23.43
CA MET A 35 3.87 4.22 -24.13
C MET A 35 2.59 3.80 -23.38
N LEU A 36 2.64 3.76 -22.06
CA LEU A 36 1.46 3.51 -21.21
C LEU A 36 0.40 4.60 -21.40
N LEU A 37 0.83 5.86 -21.51
CA LEU A 37 -0.08 6.97 -21.74
C LEU A 37 -0.66 6.98 -23.17
N ALA A 38 0.08 6.47 -24.16
CA ALA A 38 -0.41 6.33 -25.52
C ALA A 38 -1.50 5.25 -25.67
N GLN A 39 -1.45 4.22 -24.80
CA GLN A 39 -2.43 3.14 -24.76
C GLN A 39 -3.36 3.22 -23.55
N PHE A 40 -3.77 4.43 -23.22
CA PHE A 40 -4.57 4.70 -22.01
C PHE A 40 -5.99 4.09 -22.04
N ASP A 41 -6.42 3.53 -23.17
CA ASP A 41 -7.70 2.82 -23.28
C ASP A 41 -7.65 1.41 -22.67
N ASP A 42 -6.44 0.82 -22.58
CA ASP A 42 -6.26 -0.49 -21.99
C ASP A 42 -6.31 -0.43 -20.44
N SER A 43 -7.06 -1.37 -19.85
CA SER A 43 -7.20 -1.46 -18.40
C SER A 43 -5.90 -1.89 -17.70
N GLU A 44 -5.07 -2.69 -18.37
CA GLU A 44 -3.77 -3.10 -17.83
C GLU A 44 -2.81 -1.91 -17.80
N ALA A 45 -2.78 -1.09 -18.86
CA ALA A 45 -1.98 0.12 -18.88
C ALA A 45 -2.42 1.13 -17.81
N LYS A 46 -3.73 1.28 -17.57
CA LYS A 46 -4.26 2.12 -16.49
C LYS A 46 -3.82 1.61 -15.11
N ALA A 47 -3.87 0.30 -14.87
CA ALA A 47 -3.49 -0.31 -13.61
C ALA A 47 -1.99 -0.09 -13.32
N GLU A 48 -1.14 -0.23 -14.33
CA GLU A 48 0.29 0.02 -14.22
C GLU A 48 0.60 1.51 -13.95
N VAL A 49 -0.09 2.43 -14.64
CA VAL A 49 0.00 3.87 -14.36
C VAL A 49 -0.43 4.18 -12.92
N PHE A 50 -1.53 3.57 -12.46
CA PHE A 50 -1.99 3.69 -11.07
C PHE A 50 -0.91 3.25 -10.09
N TRP A 51 -0.32 2.08 -10.30
CA TRP A 51 0.75 1.54 -9.47
C TRP A 51 1.93 2.49 -9.37
N ARG A 52 2.45 2.96 -10.51
CA ARG A 52 3.61 3.87 -10.55
C ARG A 52 3.36 5.21 -9.87
N ILE A 53 2.15 5.77 -10.01
CA ILE A 53 1.79 7.05 -9.38
C ILE A 53 1.57 6.87 -7.88
N CYS A 54 1.01 5.76 -7.44
CA CYS A 54 0.76 5.52 -6.02
C CYS A 54 2.03 5.47 -5.18
N TRP A 55 3.14 4.93 -5.68
CA TRP A 55 4.38 4.78 -4.91
C TRP A 55 4.95 6.10 -4.38
N PRO A 56 5.21 7.12 -5.20
CA PRO A 56 5.72 8.40 -4.70
C PRO A 56 4.72 9.11 -3.77
N ILE A 57 3.42 9.01 -4.05
CA ILE A 57 2.39 9.60 -3.19
C ILE A 57 2.32 8.85 -1.85
N ALA A 58 2.45 7.52 -1.87
CA ALA A 58 2.52 6.70 -0.67
C ALA A 58 3.68 7.09 0.22
N ALA A 59 4.86 7.30 -0.36
CA ALA A 59 6.04 7.74 0.39
C ALA A 59 5.77 9.08 1.10
N LEU A 60 5.18 10.05 0.41
CA LEU A 60 4.83 11.36 1.00
C LEU A 60 3.78 11.22 2.12
N ASN A 61 2.74 10.45 1.91
CA ASN A 61 1.72 10.21 2.92
C ASN A 61 2.27 9.51 4.17
N LEU A 62 3.15 8.51 3.99
CA LEU A 62 3.78 7.81 5.11
C LEU A 62 4.72 8.73 5.90
N VAL A 63 5.46 9.62 5.22
CA VAL A 63 6.27 10.65 5.90
C VAL A 63 5.38 11.58 6.71
N LEU A 64 4.25 12.05 6.15
CA LEU A 64 3.29 12.89 6.86
C LEU A 64 2.75 12.20 8.13
N ILE A 65 2.44 10.91 8.05
CA ILE A 65 1.95 10.11 9.17
C ILE A 65 3.07 9.83 10.19
N ALA A 66 4.30 9.65 9.75
CA ALA A 66 5.44 9.38 10.62
C ALA A 66 5.74 10.54 11.58
N ILE A 67 5.52 11.79 11.14
CA ILE A 67 5.75 12.97 11.98
C ILE A 67 4.94 12.90 13.29
N PRO A 68 3.60 12.80 13.29
CA PRO A 68 2.84 12.69 14.54
C PRO A 68 3.12 11.41 15.33
N LEU A 69 3.50 10.30 14.65
CA LEU A 69 3.83 9.05 15.33
C LEU A 69 5.17 9.12 16.08
N SER A 70 6.14 9.88 15.59
CA SER A 70 7.48 9.96 16.19
C SER A 70 7.47 10.61 17.59
N PHE A 71 6.49 11.43 17.88
CA PHE A 71 6.41 12.20 19.13
C PHE A 71 5.63 11.49 20.25
N THR A 72 5.71 10.23 20.43
CA THR A 72 4.97 9.53 21.50
C THR A 72 5.70 9.56 22.83
N ASN A 73 4.93 9.39 23.91
CA ASN A 73 5.44 9.37 25.27
C ASN A 73 6.50 8.27 25.45
N PRO A 74 7.67 8.58 26.02
CA PRO A 74 8.75 7.61 26.27
C PRO A 74 8.32 6.43 27.17
N ARG A 75 7.22 6.57 27.92
CA ARG A 75 6.65 5.51 28.78
C ARG A 75 5.83 4.45 28.02
N ALA A 76 5.34 4.74 26.81
CA ALA A 76 4.50 3.80 26.03
C ALA A 76 5.31 2.81 25.17
N GLY A 77 6.64 2.85 25.25
CA GLY A 77 7.53 1.93 24.53
C GLY A 77 7.75 2.33 23.05
N ARG A 78 9.00 2.51 22.68
CA ARG A 78 9.43 2.77 21.28
C ARG A 78 8.93 1.70 20.30
N SER A 79 8.79 0.46 20.75
CA SER A 79 8.37 -0.68 19.95
C SER A 79 6.94 -0.55 19.44
N LEU A 80 6.01 0.00 20.23
CA LEU A 80 4.61 0.15 19.79
C LEU A 80 4.49 1.05 18.57
N ASN A 81 5.21 2.16 18.53
CA ASN A 81 5.16 3.07 17.37
C ASN A 81 5.74 2.45 16.11
N MET A 82 6.79 1.67 16.25
CA MET A 82 7.38 0.95 15.14
C MET A 82 6.40 -0.09 14.57
N ILE A 83 5.70 -0.80 15.46
CA ILE A 83 4.66 -1.77 15.05
C ILE A 83 3.51 -1.06 14.35
N VAL A 84 3.03 0.07 14.88
CA VAL A 84 1.96 0.86 14.24
C VAL A 84 2.40 1.39 12.89
N ALA A 85 3.62 1.92 12.78
CA ALA A 85 4.16 2.41 11.51
C ALA A 85 4.27 1.29 10.47
N LEU A 86 4.77 0.11 10.88
CA LEU A 86 4.85 -1.06 10.01
C LEU A 86 3.45 -1.53 9.57
N LEU A 87 2.49 -1.57 10.50
CA LEU A 87 1.12 -1.95 10.19
C LEU A 87 0.49 -1.00 9.17
N LEU A 88 0.66 0.31 9.34
CA LEU A 88 0.16 1.31 8.40
C LEU A 88 0.84 1.19 7.03
N PHE A 89 2.13 0.92 7.00
CA PHE A 89 2.86 0.65 5.77
C PHE A 89 2.28 -0.56 5.02
N VAL A 90 2.13 -1.70 5.71
CA VAL A 90 1.57 -2.92 5.13
C VAL A 90 0.13 -2.69 4.67
N LEU A 91 -0.68 -2.00 5.47
CA LEU A 91 -2.06 -1.66 5.12
C LEU A 91 -2.11 -0.80 3.84
N TYR A 92 -1.21 0.18 3.73
CA TYR A 92 -1.14 1.03 2.55
C TYR A 92 -0.75 0.25 1.29
N LEU A 93 0.28 -0.62 1.37
CA LEU A 93 0.68 -1.48 0.26
C LEU A 93 -0.46 -2.39 -0.20
N ASN A 94 -1.18 -3.01 0.74
CA ASN A 94 -2.35 -3.82 0.41
C ASN A 94 -3.44 -2.97 -0.27
N GLY A 95 -3.65 -1.73 0.21
CA GLY A 95 -4.57 -0.79 -0.42
C GLY A 95 -4.20 -0.48 -1.87
N ILE A 96 -2.91 -0.28 -2.16
CA ILE A 96 -2.41 -0.06 -3.54
C ILE A 96 -2.72 -1.29 -4.41
N SER A 97 -2.41 -2.50 -3.93
CA SER A 97 -2.65 -3.73 -4.68
C SER A 97 -4.14 -3.98 -4.96
N VAL A 98 -4.99 -3.68 -4.00
CA VAL A 98 -6.46 -3.76 -4.19
C VAL A 98 -6.94 -2.71 -5.18
N GLY A 99 -6.46 -1.47 -5.05
CA GLY A 99 -6.80 -0.37 -5.97
C GLY A 99 -6.37 -0.67 -7.41
N GLU A 100 -5.17 -1.20 -7.61
CA GLU A 100 -4.67 -1.66 -8.89
C GLU A 100 -5.59 -2.73 -9.50
N THR A 101 -5.98 -3.74 -8.70
CA THR A 101 -6.87 -4.81 -9.14
C THR A 101 -8.22 -4.25 -9.58
N TRP A 102 -8.79 -3.29 -8.86
CA TRP A 102 -10.07 -2.66 -9.22
C TRP A 102 -9.98 -1.83 -10.50
N VAL A 103 -8.87 -1.14 -10.72
CA VAL A 103 -8.61 -0.41 -11.97
C VAL A 103 -8.44 -1.38 -13.12
N ARG A 104 -7.68 -2.48 -12.95
CA ARG A 104 -7.48 -3.54 -13.92
C ARG A 104 -8.79 -4.20 -14.36
N GLN A 105 -9.70 -4.40 -13.42
CA GLN A 105 -11.04 -4.95 -13.67
C GLN A 105 -12.06 -3.93 -14.19
N ASN A 106 -11.65 -2.67 -14.43
CA ASN A 106 -12.55 -1.57 -14.78
C ASN A 106 -13.71 -1.33 -13.80
N THR A 107 -13.58 -1.81 -12.55
CA THR A 107 -14.56 -1.59 -11.49
C THR A 107 -14.51 -0.13 -10.99
N LEU A 108 -13.31 0.44 -10.92
CA LEU A 108 -13.08 1.83 -10.58
C LEU A 108 -12.28 2.54 -11.69
N SER A 109 -12.64 3.80 -11.96
CA SER A 109 -11.80 4.63 -12.82
C SER A 109 -10.50 5.01 -12.11
N LEU A 110 -9.42 5.09 -12.87
CA LEU A 110 -8.08 5.42 -12.36
C LEU A 110 -8.06 6.66 -11.45
N PRO A 111 -8.65 7.82 -11.83
CA PRO A 111 -8.61 9.01 -10.97
C PRO A 111 -9.36 8.83 -9.65
N VAL A 112 -10.48 8.09 -9.67
CA VAL A 112 -11.24 7.80 -8.45
C VAL A 112 -10.44 6.90 -7.52
N ALA A 113 -9.82 5.84 -8.03
CA ALA A 113 -8.98 4.94 -7.24
C ALA A 113 -7.81 5.70 -6.60
N LEU A 114 -7.13 6.57 -7.37
CA LEU A 114 -6.04 7.40 -6.87
C LEU A 114 -6.49 8.33 -5.73
N VAL A 115 -7.60 9.06 -5.93
CA VAL A 115 -8.10 10.03 -4.95
C VAL A 115 -8.61 9.33 -3.70
N VAL A 116 -9.36 8.25 -3.83
CA VAL A 116 -9.93 7.53 -2.67
C VAL A 116 -8.84 6.93 -1.81
N LEU A 117 -7.90 6.19 -2.41
CA LEU A 117 -6.84 5.55 -1.64
C LEU A 117 -5.90 6.57 -0.99
N ASN A 118 -5.28 7.42 -1.81
CA ASN A 118 -4.28 8.36 -1.31
C ASN A 118 -4.91 9.45 -0.44
N GLY A 119 -6.13 9.90 -0.79
CA GLY A 119 -6.89 10.87 -0.01
C GLY A 119 -7.28 10.35 1.37
N ALA A 120 -7.68 9.07 1.49
CA ALA A 120 -7.98 8.47 2.79
C ALA A 120 -6.76 8.48 3.72
N PHE A 121 -5.58 8.06 3.23
CA PHE A 121 -4.34 8.11 4.02
C PHE A 121 -3.88 9.53 4.31
N PHE A 122 -4.04 10.46 3.36
CA PHE A 122 -3.72 11.87 3.55
C PHE A 122 -4.61 12.50 4.64
N ILE A 123 -5.93 12.29 4.58
CA ILE A 123 -6.88 12.77 5.58
C ILE A 123 -6.54 12.17 6.95
N PHE A 124 -6.25 10.87 7.00
CA PHE A 124 -5.84 10.21 8.23
C PHE A 124 -4.58 10.85 8.83
N GLY A 125 -3.55 11.10 8.02
CA GLY A 125 -2.33 11.80 8.42
C GLY A 125 -2.60 13.21 8.92
N CYS A 126 -3.43 13.97 8.21
CA CYS A 126 -3.86 15.31 8.62
C CYS A 126 -4.62 15.30 9.95
N VAL A 127 -5.53 14.35 10.14
CA VAL A 127 -6.29 14.22 11.40
C VAL A 127 -5.34 13.91 12.57
N LEU A 128 -4.39 13.00 12.38
CA LEU A 128 -3.37 12.73 13.41
C LEU A 128 -2.53 13.96 13.72
N PHE A 129 -2.11 14.69 12.69
CA PHE A 129 -1.33 15.91 12.82
C PHE A 129 -2.11 17.02 13.54
N LEU A 130 -3.35 17.30 13.12
CA LEU A 130 -4.22 18.29 13.73
C LEU A 130 -4.56 17.93 15.18
N ARG A 131 -4.92 16.67 15.43
CA ARG A 131 -5.19 16.19 16.80
C ARG A 131 -4.02 16.46 17.73
N ARG A 132 -2.81 16.38 17.24
CA ARG A 132 -1.62 16.56 18.06
C ARG A 132 -1.20 18.02 18.21
N THR A 133 -1.22 18.81 17.12
CA THR A 133 -0.72 20.19 17.13
C THR A 133 -1.76 21.20 17.56
N VAL A 134 -3.01 21.02 17.13
CA VAL A 134 -4.07 22.01 17.30
C VAL A 134 -4.97 21.67 18.49
N LEU A 135 -5.41 20.42 18.63
CA LEU A 135 -6.32 20.05 19.71
C LEU A 135 -5.67 20.16 21.11
N GLN A 136 -4.37 19.85 21.24
CA GLN A 136 -3.68 20.04 22.52
C GLN A 136 -3.50 21.51 22.91
N ARG A 137 -3.52 22.42 21.93
CA ARG A 137 -3.35 23.86 22.14
C ARG A 137 -4.65 24.62 22.28
N TRP A 138 -5.76 24.09 21.70
CA TRP A 138 -7.05 24.79 21.61
C TRP A 138 -8.16 24.19 22.46
N LEU A 139 -8.00 22.96 22.95
CA LEU A 139 -8.98 22.43 23.90
C LEU A 139 -8.73 23.05 25.27
N PRO A 140 -9.67 23.85 25.81
CA PRO A 140 -9.58 24.33 27.17
C PRO A 140 -9.50 23.14 28.14
N VAL A 141 -8.71 23.30 29.19
CA VAL A 141 -8.35 22.25 30.16
C VAL A 141 -9.55 21.49 30.73
N TRP A 142 -10.75 22.12 30.76
CA TRP A 142 -11.99 21.53 31.25
C TRP A 142 -12.59 20.47 30.29
N MET A 143 -12.22 20.44 28.99
CA MET A 143 -12.62 19.43 28.04
C MET A 143 -11.71 18.20 28.01
N SER A 144 -10.59 18.21 28.73
CA SER A 144 -9.74 17.04 28.86
C SER A 144 -10.39 16.06 29.86
N ILE A 145 -10.49 14.79 29.45
CA ILE A 145 -11.05 13.71 30.29
C ILE A 145 -10.37 13.62 31.67
N GLY A 146 -9.12 14.09 31.79
CA GLY A 146 -8.39 14.16 33.05
C GLY A 146 -8.96 15.16 34.05
N TYR A 147 -9.61 16.24 33.61
CA TYR A 147 -10.16 17.26 34.51
C TYR A 147 -11.35 16.75 35.33
N TRP A 148 -12.18 15.92 34.74
CA TRP A 148 -13.35 15.33 35.41
C TRP A 148 -12.98 14.21 36.39
N ARG A 149 -11.85 13.53 36.15
CA ARG A 149 -11.39 12.44 37.02
C ARG A 149 -10.83 12.92 38.36
N THR A 150 -10.28 14.12 38.43
CA THR A 150 -9.70 14.68 39.64
C THR A 150 -10.71 15.42 40.53
N ARG A 151 -11.90 15.76 40.02
CA ARG A 151 -12.96 16.46 40.77
C ARG A 151 -13.88 15.52 41.57
N GLY A 152 -13.81 14.23 41.35
CA GLY A 152 -14.62 13.22 42.02
C GLY A 152 -14.09 12.75 43.38
N HIS A 153 -12.97 13.29 43.85
CA HIS A 153 -12.34 12.93 45.12
C HIS A 153 -12.16 14.12 46.10
N ARG A 154 -13.13 15.02 46.18
CA ARG A 154 -13.23 15.99 47.28
C ARG A 154 -14.64 16.00 47.84
#